data_b5125c66270fb7f47bc1804961ed11b3
#
_entry.id   b5125c66270fb7f47bc1804961ed11b3
#
_cell.length_a   1.000
_cell.length_b   1.000
_cell.length_c   1.000
_cell.angle_alpha   90.00
_cell.angle_beta   90.00
_cell.angle_gamma   90.00
#
_symmetry.space_group_name_H-M   'P 1'
#
loop_
_entity.id
_entity.type
_entity.pdbx_description
1 polymer ?
#
loop_
_entity_poly.entity_id
_entity_poly.type
_entity_poly.pdbx_seq_one_letter_code
_entity_poly.pdbx_strand_id
1 'polypeptide(L)'
;MKKAVYISFIINLLVCIPLHSKDRISEHLYTLQHLINANLAYDSIAPIDSIIIWEQQLSPILEQENQTELFFRIKQLLVHVHSLHGNIGQAIDEARLMYEKAETLKYDLGIALSNTAIGDAYYCSNMSKEAIDAYKEAILQPVSSSEGNYYKEMAILHLKAIFIRERNPKEAKVYREMLLKSDAIHTNRTILFFHYCSDAAYYIMVGELQKAQDSFHEAEKIYDSCKEPYYYSPLLCSRGLYYEAIGENELALSCYDNVLQSIKQKMQSISYLQVSYLKADLLAKTGNPQEAARLYDKISHITDSIASPSYTHRINSLRASYQESRMKVENKIEHNRIFMGGILIGTVILAVIIYLALHILKQNKKIAESKKLLEQSRLNAESAMHAKSLFLSNMSHEIRTPLSALSGFSNLLTDQKLDTETRRQCSDVIQQNSDLLLKLINDVIDLTNLEVGKMKFSFGYHDAIAVCNNVIDTVNKVKQTRAELRFKTPLTSLQLYTDDSRLQQLLINL
;
A
#
# COMPACT_ATOMS: atom_id res chain seq x y z
N MET A 1 30.88 39.68 40.08
CA MET A 1 29.64 40.33 40.53
C MET A 1 28.81 40.96 39.40
N LYS A 2 29.33 41.77 38.45
CA LYS A 2 28.51 42.37 37.37
C LYS A 2 27.87 41.35 36.40
N LYS A 3 28.53 40.23 36.12
CA LYS A 3 27.96 39.19 35.22
C LYS A 3 26.86 38.33 35.90
N ALA A 4 26.97 38.09 37.20
CA ALA A 4 25.93 37.39 37.98
C ALA A 4 24.65 38.23 38.10
N VAL A 5 24.77 39.57 38.16
CA VAL A 5 23.64 40.49 38.15
C VAL A 5 22.94 40.52 36.79
N TYR A 6 23.68 40.39 35.69
CA TYR A 6 23.08 40.30 34.34
C TYR A 6 22.27 39.02 34.13
N ILE A 7 22.79 37.88 34.61
CA ILE A 7 22.10 36.59 34.56
C ILE A 7 20.88 36.62 35.50
N SER A 8 20.97 37.18 36.70
CA SER A 8 19.87 37.40 37.61
C SER A 8 18.81 38.34 37.04
N PHE A 9 19.21 39.34 36.25
CA PHE A 9 18.30 40.28 35.57
C PHE A 9 17.52 39.58 34.42
N ILE A 10 18.18 38.70 33.65
CA ILE A 10 17.54 37.89 32.60
C ILE A 10 16.58 36.87 33.22
N ILE A 11 16.96 36.21 34.32
CA ILE A 11 16.10 35.30 35.08
C ILE A 11 14.88 36.02 35.64
N ASN A 12 15.03 37.21 36.22
CA ASN A 12 13.91 38.01 36.71
C ASN A 12 13.02 38.55 35.59
N LEU A 13 13.58 38.85 34.42
CA LEU A 13 12.78 39.24 33.25
C LEU A 13 11.95 38.09 32.70
N LEU A 14 12.48 36.86 32.74
CA LEU A 14 11.75 35.64 32.34
C LEU A 14 10.61 35.27 33.31
N VAL A 15 10.78 35.54 34.60
CA VAL A 15 9.77 35.20 35.64
C VAL A 15 8.63 36.23 35.71
N CYS A 16 8.89 37.50 35.29
CA CYS A 16 7.92 38.58 35.42
C CYS A 16 7.11 38.92 34.16
N ILE A 17 7.31 38.22 33.05
CA ILE A 17 6.58 38.50 31.81
C ILE A 17 5.62 37.34 31.51
N PRO A 18 4.31 37.59 31.44
CA PRO A 18 3.39 36.56 30.93
C PRO A 18 3.74 36.27 29.47
N LEU A 19 4.16 35.04 29.21
CA LEU A 19 4.50 34.50 27.89
C LEU A 19 3.22 34.40 27.03
N HIS A 20 2.77 35.48 26.44
CA HIS A 20 1.51 35.53 25.69
C HIS A 20 1.62 35.63 24.19
N SER A 21 2.83 35.49 23.59
CA SER A 21 2.94 35.47 22.14
C SER A 21 3.99 34.49 21.66
N LYS A 22 3.68 33.83 20.54
CA LYS A 22 4.52 32.85 19.84
C LYS A 22 5.90 33.42 19.47
N ASP A 23 5.97 34.72 19.18
CA ASP A 23 7.23 35.44 18.84
C ASP A 23 8.17 35.61 20.03
N ARG A 24 7.62 35.79 21.23
CA ARG A 24 8.44 35.90 22.46
C ARG A 24 9.04 34.54 22.88
N ILE A 25 8.28 33.45 22.71
CA ILE A 25 8.80 32.10 22.98
C ILE A 25 9.98 31.78 22.05
N SER A 26 9.90 32.15 20.77
CA SER A 26 10.99 31.94 19.82
C SER A 26 12.24 32.76 20.17
N GLU A 27 12.09 34.00 20.64
CA GLU A 27 13.20 34.85 21.05
C GLU A 27 13.89 34.32 22.32
N HIS A 28 13.10 33.84 23.29
CA HIS A 28 13.62 33.24 24.51
C HIS A 28 14.29 31.90 24.24
N LEU A 29 13.75 31.10 23.30
CA LEU A 29 14.36 29.86 22.88
C LEU A 29 15.69 30.09 22.17
N TYR A 30 15.77 31.09 21.29
CA TYR A 30 17.00 31.48 20.63
C TYR A 30 18.07 31.91 21.67
N THR A 31 17.67 32.67 22.69
CA THR A 31 18.54 33.05 23.79
C THR A 31 18.99 31.85 24.61
N LEU A 32 18.09 30.91 24.91
CA LEU A 32 18.41 29.66 25.61
C LEU A 32 19.36 28.80 24.80
N GLN A 33 19.10 28.63 23.52
CA GLN A 33 19.94 27.86 22.58
C GLN A 33 21.31 28.49 22.45
N HIS A 34 21.38 29.82 22.37
CA HIS A 34 22.63 30.55 22.34
C HIS A 34 23.44 30.39 23.66
N LEU A 35 22.75 30.40 24.81
CA LEU A 35 23.37 30.17 26.12
C LEU A 35 23.85 28.72 26.27
N ILE A 36 23.10 27.74 25.78
CA ILE A 36 23.49 26.34 25.78
C ILE A 36 24.67 26.12 24.83
N ASN A 37 24.64 26.66 23.62
CA ASN A 37 25.76 26.63 22.68
C ASN A 37 27.00 27.28 23.26
N ALA A 38 26.84 28.43 23.94
CA ALA A 38 27.92 29.12 24.64
C ALA A 38 28.49 28.28 25.79
N ASN A 39 27.67 27.46 26.46
CA ASN A 39 28.11 26.51 27.49
C ASN A 39 28.81 25.30 26.89
N LEU A 40 28.41 24.87 25.69
CA LEU A 40 29.09 23.82 24.89
C LEU A 40 30.45 24.28 24.39
N ALA A 41 30.62 25.60 24.18
CA ALA A 41 31.86 26.23 23.71
C ALA A 41 33.00 26.32 24.73
N TYR A 42 32.92 25.61 25.83
CA TYR A 42 33.95 25.53 26.87
C TYR A 42 34.31 26.82 27.57
N ASP A 43 33.91 27.97 27.05
CA ASP A 43 34.20 29.32 27.58
C ASP A 43 33.07 29.93 28.38
N SER A 44 31.95 29.26 28.50
CA SER A 44 30.76 29.86 29.06
C SER A 44 30.54 29.63 30.54
N ILE A 45 29.96 30.61 31.16
CA ILE A 45 29.90 30.91 32.59
C ILE A 45 28.58 30.43 33.21
N ALA A 46 27.61 29.92 32.41
CA ALA A 46 26.36 29.45 32.98
C ALA A 46 26.56 28.07 33.63
N PRO A 47 26.36 27.95 34.95
CA PRO A 47 26.38 26.63 35.61
C PRO A 47 25.32 25.73 35.00
N ILE A 48 25.61 24.42 34.92
CA ILE A 48 24.65 23.43 34.47
C ILE A 48 23.32 23.53 35.25
N ASP A 49 23.41 23.89 36.54
CA ASP A 49 22.24 24.09 37.40
C ASP A 49 21.29 25.17 36.86
N SER A 50 21.83 26.23 36.23
CA SER A 50 21.01 27.29 35.63
C SER A 50 20.21 26.77 34.44
N ILE A 51 20.80 25.85 33.63
CA ILE A 51 20.15 25.27 32.47
C ILE A 51 19.04 24.32 32.94
N ILE A 52 19.30 23.55 33.99
CA ILE A 52 18.28 22.65 34.61
C ILE A 52 17.11 23.47 35.15
N ILE A 53 17.39 24.59 35.87
CA ILE A 53 16.36 25.46 36.42
C ILE A 53 15.52 26.05 35.27
N TRP A 54 16.12 26.50 34.21
CA TRP A 54 15.39 27.05 33.05
C TRP A 54 14.57 26.02 32.34
N GLU A 55 15.08 24.81 32.15
CA GLU A 55 14.31 23.71 31.58
C GLU A 55 13.10 23.39 32.43
N GLN A 56 13.26 23.26 33.74
CA GLN A 56 12.16 23.00 34.68
C GLN A 56 11.07 24.08 34.66
N GLN A 57 11.44 25.32 34.42
CA GLN A 57 10.51 26.45 34.31
C GLN A 57 9.77 26.45 32.94
N LEU A 58 10.49 26.15 31.85
CA LEU A 58 9.96 26.25 30.51
C LEU A 58 9.14 25.02 30.08
N SER A 59 9.54 23.83 30.47
CA SER A 59 8.89 22.59 30.03
C SER A 59 7.39 22.55 30.33
N PRO A 60 6.90 22.94 31.54
CA PRO A 60 5.47 22.96 31.81
C PRO A 60 4.71 23.98 30.94
N ILE A 61 5.34 25.13 30.66
CA ILE A 61 4.74 26.19 29.83
C ILE A 61 4.60 25.70 28.39
N LEU A 62 5.66 25.07 27.85
CA LEU A 62 5.65 24.54 26.48
C LEU A 62 4.61 23.43 26.31
N GLU A 63 4.37 22.63 27.34
CA GLU A 63 3.32 21.62 27.35
C GLU A 63 1.92 22.24 27.33
N GLN A 64 1.69 23.27 28.17
CA GLN A 64 0.40 23.96 28.22
C GLN A 64 0.09 24.68 26.90
N GLU A 65 1.10 25.27 26.25
CA GLU A 65 0.99 25.98 24.97
C GLU A 65 1.01 25.06 23.76
N ASN A 66 1.05 23.71 23.95
CA ASN A 66 1.16 22.71 22.89
C ASN A 66 2.39 22.92 21.97
N GLN A 67 3.49 23.47 22.48
CA GLN A 67 4.73 23.68 21.77
C GLN A 67 5.59 22.41 21.79
N THR A 68 5.05 21.32 21.25
CA THR A 68 5.63 19.97 21.35
C THR A 68 7.05 19.90 20.79
N GLU A 69 7.30 20.50 19.62
CA GLU A 69 8.63 20.52 19.01
C GLU A 69 9.66 21.20 19.92
N LEU A 70 9.34 22.39 20.43
CA LEU A 70 10.22 23.16 21.31
C LEU A 70 10.51 22.42 22.60
N PHE A 71 9.52 21.71 23.16
CA PHE A 71 9.70 20.86 24.33
C PHE A 71 10.77 19.80 24.07
N PHE A 72 10.68 19.05 22.97
CA PHE A 72 11.64 18.00 22.65
C PHE A 72 13.04 18.55 22.35
N ARG A 73 13.13 19.70 21.71
CA ARG A 73 14.42 20.39 21.43
C ARG A 73 15.13 20.81 22.71
N ILE A 74 14.43 21.41 23.68
CA ILE A 74 15.00 21.78 24.97
C ILE A 74 15.46 20.55 25.73
N LYS A 75 14.66 19.52 25.76
CA LYS A 75 15.02 18.27 26.43
C LYS A 75 16.25 17.61 25.79
N GLN A 76 16.34 17.57 24.47
CA GLN A 76 17.50 17.03 23.76
C GLN A 76 18.77 17.84 24.09
N LEU A 77 18.68 19.18 24.13
CA LEU A 77 19.80 20.04 24.54
C LEU A 77 20.23 19.78 25.98
N LEU A 78 19.28 19.58 26.90
CA LEU A 78 19.56 19.23 28.30
C LEU A 78 20.31 17.89 28.40
N VAL A 79 19.85 16.88 27.68
CA VAL A 79 20.53 15.56 27.59
C VAL A 79 21.97 15.72 27.09
N HIS A 80 22.16 16.53 26.05
CA HIS A 80 23.49 16.77 25.49
C HIS A 80 24.41 17.46 26.50
N VAL A 81 23.92 18.46 27.22
CA VAL A 81 24.68 19.16 28.25
C VAL A 81 25.04 18.24 29.42
N HIS A 82 24.10 17.43 29.91
CA HIS A 82 24.37 16.41 30.90
C HIS A 82 25.46 15.42 30.45
N SER A 83 25.36 14.97 29.20
CA SER A 83 26.33 14.04 28.59
C SER A 83 27.74 14.62 28.57
N LEU A 84 27.89 15.87 28.14
CA LEU A 84 29.19 16.57 28.08
C LEU A 84 29.79 16.79 29.46
N HIS A 85 28.99 17.01 30.51
CA HIS A 85 29.45 17.23 31.86
C HIS A 85 29.67 15.94 32.66
N GLY A 86 29.53 14.78 32.01
CA GLY A 86 29.69 13.45 32.64
C GLY A 86 28.53 13.00 33.51
N ASN A 87 27.42 13.75 33.51
CA ASN A 87 26.18 13.37 34.22
C ASN A 87 25.36 12.37 33.40
N ILE A 88 26.01 11.30 32.96
CA ILE A 88 25.45 10.36 31.98
C ILE A 88 24.18 9.68 32.46
N GLY A 89 24.07 9.35 33.74
CA GLY A 89 22.86 8.77 34.30
C GLY A 89 21.64 9.66 34.11
N GLN A 90 21.79 10.97 34.39
CA GLN A 90 20.72 11.93 34.17
C GLN A 90 20.41 12.14 32.69
N ALA A 91 21.46 12.20 31.85
CA ALA A 91 21.30 12.30 30.41
C ALA A 91 20.44 11.15 29.84
N ILE A 92 20.71 9.93 30.25
CA ILE A 92 19.96 8.77 29.78
C ILE A 92 18.53 8.75 30.35
N ASP A 93 18.34 9.09 31.63
CA ASP A 93 17.02 9.18 32.25
C ASP A 93 16.12 10.17 31.49
N GLU A 94 16.63 11.38 31.19
CA GLU A 94 15.90 12.39 30.43
C GLU A 94 15.61 11.94 28.99
N ALA A 95 16.60 11.34 28.31
CA ALA A 95 16.41 10.85 26.94
C ALA A 95 15.37 9.74 26.88
N ARG A 96 15.29 8.88 27.88
CA ARG A 96 14.27 7.85 28.01
C ARG A 96 12.88 8.46 28.19
N LEU A 97 12.74 9.41 29.09
CA LEU A 97 11.46 10.12 29.30
C LEU A 97 10.99 10.84 28.02
N MET A 98 11.93 11.43 27.29
CA MET A 98 11.63 11.98 25.96
C MET A 98 11.07 10.93 25.00
N TYR A 99 11.74 9.76 24.93
CA TYR A 99 11.32 8.67 24.04
C TYR A 99 9.91 8.17 24.38
N GLU A 100 9.64 7.87 25.66
CA GLU A 100 8.34 7.40 26.13
C GLU A 100 7.22 8.41 25.83
N LYS A 101 7.50 9.71 25.99
CA LYS A 101 6.56 10.77 25.67
C LYS A 101 6.32 10.87 24.16
N ALA A 102 7.37 10.80 23.34
CA ALA A 102 7.27 10.85 21.88
C ALA A 102 6.44 9.68 21.35
N GLU A 103 6.64 8.47 21.88
CA GLU A 103 5.82 7.30 21.56
C GLU A 103 4.34 7.51 21.94
N THR A 104 4.07 8.03 23.13
CA THR A 104 2.70 8.29 23.60
C THR A 104 1.99 9.28 22.67
N LEU A 105 2.70 10.32 22.23
CA LEU A 105 2.19 11.34 21.31
C LEU A 105 2.20 10.89 19.84
N LYS A 106 2.84 9.76 19.51
CA LYS A 106 3.09 9.30 18.12
C LYS A 106 3.78 10.38 17.29
N TYR A 107 4.78 11.01 17.86
CA TYR A 107 5.47 12.17 17.28
C TYR A 107 6.84 11.77 16.74
N ASP A 108 6.92 11.53 15.42
CA ASP A 108 8.12 10.99 14.75
C ASP A 108 9.38 11.85 14.96
N LEU A 109 9.25 13.18 14.91
CA LEU A 109 10.38 14.09 15.21
C LEU A 109 10.84 13.94 16.66
N GLY A 110 9.92 13.79 17.60
CA GLY A 110 10.23 13.52 19.00
C GLY A 110 11.00 12.21 19.18
N ILE A 111 10.61 11.15 18.46
CA ILE A 111 11.31 9.86 18.44
C ILE A 111 12.73 10.03 17.88
N ALA A 112 12.90 10.77 16.78
CA ALA A 112 14.20 11.02 16.18
C ALA A 112 15.13 11.79 17.15
N LEU A 113 14.61 12.86 17.78
CA LEU A 113 15.34 13.66 18.77
C LEU A 113 15.74 12.84 19.99
N SER A 114 14.84 11.99 20.50
CA SER A 114 15.10 11.13 21.64
C SER A 114 16.17 10.08 21.32
N ASN A 115 16.11 9.46 20.16
CA ASN A 115 17.13 8.49 19.73
C ASN A 115 18.49 9.16 19.50
N THR A 116 18.52 10.39 18.97
CA THR A 116 19.77 11.17 18.86
C THR A 116 20.34 11.46 20.27
N ALA A 117 19.51 11.91 21.20
CA ALA A 117 19.90 12.16 22.59
C ALA A 117 20.41 10.91 23.31
N ILE A 118 19.75 9.76 23.12
CA ILE A 118 20.21 8.46 23.62
C ILE A 118 21.58 8.10 23.02
N GLY A 119 21.74 8.32 21.71
CA GLY A 119 23.00 8.11 21.01
C GLY A 119 24.12 8.98 21.57
N ASP A 120 23.87 10.27 21.82
CA ASP A 120 24.83 11.18 22.45
C ASP A 120 25.25 10.70 23.85
N ALA A 121 24.31 10.29 24.68
CA ALA A 121 24.60 9.80 26.03
C ALA A 121 25.44 8.50 25.99
N TYR A 122 25.12 7.56 25.11
CA TYR A 122 25.93 6.35 24.93
C TYR A 122 27.31 6.65 24.33
N TYR A 123 27.39 7.54 23.34
CA TYR A 123 28.65 7.97 22.75
C TYR A 123 29.60 8.56 23.81
N CYS A 124 29.05 9.45 24.64
CA CYS A 124 29.75 10.05 25.76
C CYS A 124 30.15 9.03 26.84
N SER A 125 29.47 7.89 26.95
CA SER A 125 29.80 6.79 27.86
C SER A 125 30.77 5.79 27.25
N ASN A 126 31.33 6.06 26.07
CA ASN A 126 32.20 5.13 25.32
C ASN A 126 31.50 3.79 24.95
N MET A 127 30.17 3.80 24.84
CA MET A 127 29.34 2.65 24.45
C MET A 127 29.01 2.78 22.96
N SER A 128 30.02 2.54 22.10
CA SER A 128 29.91 2.80 20.65
C SER A 128 28.81 2.00 19.98
N LYS A 129 28.62 0.74 20.37
CA LYS A 129 27.61 -0.14 19.74
C LYS A 129 26.20 0.38 19.97
N GLU A 130 25.87 0.71 21.21
CA GLU A 130 24.59 1.24 21.61
C GLU A 130 24.34 2.63 20.99
N ALA A 131 25.38 3.47 20.91
CA ALA A 131 25.32 4.75 20.23
C ALA A 131 25.03 4.59 18.73
N ILE A 132 25.71 3.65 18.05
CA ILE A 132 25.46 3.34 16.63
C ILE A 132 24.02 2.92 16.42
N ASP A 133 23.48 2.01 17.26
CA ASP A 133 22.12 1.54 17.13
C ASP A 133 21.11 2.69 17.31
N ALA A 134 21.30 3.53 18.33
CA ALA A 134 20.41 4.68 18.58
C ALA A 134 20.44 5.72 17.43
N TYR A 135 21.63 6.07 16.94
CA TYR A 135 21.74 7.00 15.81
C TYR A 135 21.14 6.44 14.51
N LYS A 136 21.29 5.13 14.26
CA LYS A 136 20.64 4.48 13.10
C LYS A 136 19.13 4.56 13.20
N GLU A 137 18.54 4.33 14.37
CA GLU A 137 17.11 4.48 14.59
C GLU A 137 16.64 5.93 14.39
N ALA A 138 17.43 6.93 14.82
CA ALA A 138 17.10 8.33 14.58
C ALA A 138 17.04 8.67 13.08
N ILE A 139 17.95 8.14 12.27
CA ILE A 139 18.01 8.39 10.82
C ILE A 139 16.81 7.74 10.10
N LEU A 140 16.32 6.60 10.58
CA LEU A 140 15.22 5.85 9.96
C LEU A 140 13.84 6.50 10.16
N GLN A 141 13.69 7.46 11.10
CA GLN A 141 12.40 8.10 11.34
C GLN A 141 11.91 8.90 10.12
N PRO A 142 10.62 8.84 9.77
CA PRO A 142 10.06 9.52 8.60
C PRO A 142 9.84 11.03 8.85
N VAL A 143 10.90 11.77 9.13
CA VAL A 143 10.83 13.21 9.39
C VAL A 143 11.24 13.99 8.15
N SER A 144 10.36 14.92 7.70
CA SER A 144 10.56 15.73 6.48
C SER A 144 10.74 17.21 6.75
N SER A 145 10.71 17.66 8.02
CA SER A 145 10.95 19.06 8.37
C SER A 145 12.44 19.41 8.26
N SER A 146 12.76 20.69 8.02
CA SER A 146 14.14 21.18 8.02
C SER A 146 14.88 20.86 9.32
N GLU A 147 14.18 20.98 10.44
CA GLU A 147 14.67 20.63 11.78
C GLU A 147 14.95 19.13 11.90
N GLY A 148 14.02 18.28 11.47
CA GLY A 148 14.19 16.83 11.49
C GLY A 148 15.38 16.39 10.64
N ASN A 149 15.60 17.04 9.51
CA ASN A 149 16.77 16.79 8.66
C ASN A 149 18.05 17.19 9.37
N TYR A 150 18.10 18.33 10.05
CA TYR A 150 19.26 18.74 10.84
C TYR A 150 19.69 17.68 11.86
N TYR A 151 18.74 17.12 12.64
CA TYR A 151 19.06 16.10 13.64
C TYR A 151 19.48 14.77 13.04
N LYS A 152 18.90 14.39 11.92
CA LYS A 152 19.36 13.20 11.16
C LYS A 152 20.81 13.37 10.69
N GLU A 153 21.16 14.53 10.21
CA GLU A 153 22.51 14.84 9.73
C GLU A 153 23.52 14.90 10.87
N MET A 154 23.12 15.42 12.04
CA MET A 154 23.93 15.31 13.25
C MET A 154 24.16 13.83 13.62
N ALA A 155 23.13 12.98 13.60
CA ALA A 155 23.29 11.55 13.84
C ALA A 155 24.23 10.88 12.81
N ILE A 156 24.18 11.28 11.52
CA ILE A 156 25.09 10.79 10.47
C ILE A 156 26.53 11.25 10.76
N LEU A 157 26.73 12.50 11.20
CA LEU A 157 28.04 13.02 11.61
C LEU A 157 28.63 12.22 12.78
N HIS A 158 27.82 11.93 13.79
CA HIS A 158 28.24 11.11 14.94
C HIS A 158 28.61 9.68 14.52
N LEU A 159 27.81 9.04 13.66
CA LEU A 159 28.15 7.73 13.11
C LEU A 159 29.46 7.72 12.34
N LYS A 160 29.67 8.74 11.46
CA LYS A 160 30.94 8.93 10.77
C LYS A 160 32.10 9.06 11.75
N ALA A 161 31.96 9.90 12.78
CA ALA A 161 33.00 10.11 13.79
C ALA A 161 33.31 8.84 14.60
N ILE A 162 32.30 8.05 14.96
CA ILE A 162 32.49 6.75 15.64
C ILE A 162 33.31 5.82 14.76
N PHE A 163 32.95 5.63 13.50
CA PHE A 163 33.68 4.73 12.60
C PHE A 163 35.09 5.20 12.25
N ILE A 164 35.35 6.52 12.23
CA ILE A 164 36.71 7.07 12.14
C ILE A 164 37.51 6.66 13.39
N ARG A 165 36.94 6.82 14.59
CA ARG A 165 37.58 6.44 15.87
C ARG A 165 37.85 4.93 15.94
N GLU A 166 36.95 4.10 15.43
CA GLU A 166 37.08 2.65 15.36
C GLU A 166 37.99 2.17 14.20
N ARG A 167 38.61 3.11 13.47
CA ARG A 167 39.47 2.83 12.30
C ARG A 167 38.78 1.95 11.24
N ASN A 168 37.48 2.18 11.01
CA ASN A 168 36.68 1.51 9.99
C ASN A 168 36.41 2.44 8.81
N PRO A 169 37.32 2.55 7.82
CA PRO A 169 37.18 3.48 6.70
C PRO A 169 36.01 3.15 5.78
N LYS A 170 35.59 1.88 5.71
CA LYS A 170 34.48 1.46 4.86
C LYS A 170 33.16 2.05 5.36
N GLU A 171 32.85 1.84 6.61
CA GLU A 171 31.65 2.39 7.23
C GLU A 171 31.69 3.91 7.31
N ALA A 172 32.82 4.49 7.70
CA ALA A 172 32.99 5.95 7.73
C ALA A 172 32.70 6.59 6.35
N LYS A 173 33.12 5.94 5.27
CA LYS A 173 32.84 6.38 3.90
C LYS A 173 31.35 6.38 3.58
N VAL A 174 30.62 5.36 4.00
CA VAL A 174 29.14 5.26 3.77
C VAL A 174 28.45 6.50 4.36
N TYR A 175 28.70 6.81 5.63
CA TYR A 175 28.07 7.96 6.29
C TYR A 175 28.59 9.31 5.77
N ARG A 176 29.85 9.35 5.34
CA ARG A 176 30.38 10.52 4.62
C ARG A 176 29.62 10.80 3.32
N GLU A 177 29.42 9.78 2.50
CA GLU A 177 28.69 9.89 1.23
C GLU A 177 27.21 10.21 1.44
N MET A 178 26.62 9.69 2.51
CA MET A 178 25.24 9.97 2.90
C MET A 178 25.07 11.45 3.26
N LEU A 179 26.02 12.01 4.04
CA LEU A 179 26.02 13.42 4.42
C LEU A 179 26.21 14.34 3.21
N LEU A 180 27.12 14.01 2.29
CA LEU A 180 27.36 14.79 1.07
C LEU A 180 26.16 14.88 0.13
N LYS A 181 25.20 13.93 0.24
CA LYS A 181 23.96 13.94 -0.52
C LYS A 181 22.83 14.70 0.16
N SER A 182 23.05 15.17 1.39
CA SER A 182 22.04 15.91 2.14
C SER A 182 22.03 17.39 1.79
N ASP A 183 20.86 18.01 1.85
CA ASP A 183 20.73 19.45 1.55
C ASP A 183 21.36 20.35 2.63
N ALA A 184 21.44 19.88 3.88
CA ALA A 184 21.94 20.70 4.98
C ALA A 184 23.45 20.92 4.92
N ILE A 185 24.22 20.06 4.27
CA ILE A 185 25.65 20.32 4.05
C ILE A 185 25.88 21.61 3.27
N HIS A 186 24.88 22.03 2.47
CA HIS A 186 24.94 23.25 1.66
C HIS A 186 24.28 24.46 2.35
N THR A 187 23.46 24.25 3.35
CA THR A 187 22.61 25.28 3.97
C THR A 187 22.94 25.52 5.43
N ASN A 188 23.48 24.53 6.14
CA ASN A 188 23.76 24.61 7.58
C ASN A 188 25.26 24.71 7.87
N ARG A 189 25.69 25.88 8.31
CA ARG A 189 27.11 26.19 8.63
C ARG A 189 27.68 25.21 9.69
N THR A 190 26.91 24.82 10.68
CA THR A 190 27.35 23.93 11.76
C THR A 190 27.64 22.55 11.24
N ILE A 191 26.72 22.01 10.44
CA ILE A 191 26.89 20.69 9.79
C ILE A 191 28.14 20.71 8.90
N LEU A 192 28.29 21.76 8.10
CA LEU A 192 29.41 21.90 7.18
C LEU A 192 30.75 21.99 7.94
N PHE A 193 30.81 22.75 9.03
CA PHE A 193 32.02 22.87 9.86
C PHE A 193 32.44 21.51 10.43
N PHE A 194 31.52 20.80 11.11
CA PHE A 194 31.82 19.48 11.69
C PHE A 194 32.09 18.42 10.63
N HIS A 195 31.47 18.54 9.46
CA HIS A 195 31.78 17.67 8.32
C HIS A 195 33.25 17.81 7.92
N TYR A 196 33.76 19.05 7.73
CA TYR A 196 35.14 19.28 7.35
C TYR A 196 36.13 18.85 8.46
N CYS A 197 35.87 19.13 9.74
CA CYS A 197 36.69 18.64 10.83
C CYS A 197 36.81 17.12 10.84
N SER A 198 35.68 16.41 10.65
CA SER A 198 35.64 14.93 10.59
C SER A 198 36.19 14.36 9.28
N ASP A 199 36.11 15.12 8.16
CA ASP A 199 36.74 14.75 6.89
C ASP A 199 38.27 14.80 6.98
N ALA A 200 38.82 15.81 7.65
CA ALA A 200 40.26 15.87 7.91
C ALA A 200 40.73 14.59 8.65
N ALA A 201 40.02 14.18 9.71
CA ALA A 201 40.35 12.96 10.43
C ALA A 201 40.15 11.67 9.55
N TYR A 202 39.12 11.65 8.72
CA TYR A 202 38.90 10.55 7.77
C TYR A 202 40.05 10.44 6.78
N TYR A 203 40.48 11.54 6.17
CA TYR A 203 41.55 11.53 5.18
C TYR A 203 42.94 11.22 5.79
N ILE A 204 43.16 11.59 7.04
CA ILE A 204 44.35 11.14 7.80
C ILE A 204 44.30 9.61 7.95
N MET A 205 43.15 9.05 8.33
CA MET A 205 43.00 7.61 8.52
C MET A 205 43.25 6.79 7.26
N VAL A 206 42.89 7.32 6.07
CA VAL A 206 43.11 6.66 4.78
C VAL A 206 44.43 7.06 4.10
N GLY A 207 45.25 7.93 4.72
CA GLY A 207 46.58 8.34 4.22
C GLY A 207 46.57 9.43 3.16
N GLU A 208 45.43 10.12 2.92
CA GLU A 208 45.28 11.18 1.91
C GLU A 208 45.55 12.56 2.55
N LEU A 209 46.80 12.83 2.95
CA LEU A 209 47.16 13.99 3.77
C LEU A 209 46.85 15.34 3.10
N GLN A 210 46.95 15.45 1.77
CA GLN A 210 46.59 16.73 1.09
C GLN A 210 45.09 17.04 1.26
N LYS A 211 44.22 16.01 1.07
CA LYS A 211 42.78 16.21 1.29
C LYS A 211 42.44 16.49 2.74
N ALA A 212 43.22 15.91 3.69
CA ALA A 212 43.06 16.24 5.10
C ALA A 212 43.38 17.72 5.36
N GLN A 213 44.45 18.23 4.76
CA GLN A 213 44.83 19.64 4.84
C GLN A 213 43.75 20.56 4.24
N ASP A 214 43.28 20.24 3.06
CA ASP A 214 42.22 21.01 2.41
C ASP A 214 40.95 21.04 3.27
N SER A 215 40.58 19.92 3.87
CA SER A 215 39.40 19.83 4.73
C SER A 215 39.53 20.69 6.00
N PHE A 216 40.63 20.59 6.71
CA PHE A 216 40.74 21.44 7.91
C PHE A 216 40.86 22.93 7.58
N HIS A 217 41.43 23.34 6.42
CA HIS A 217 41.43 24.71 5.96
C HIS A 217 40.02 25.24 5.66
N GLU A 218 39.16 24.41 5.08
CA GLU A 218 37.76 24.80 4.89
C GLU A 218 37.03 25.01 6.24
N ALA A 219 37.28 24.11 7.23
CA ALA A 219 36.78 24.33 8.58
C ALA A 219 37.28 25.64 9.20
N GLU A 220 38.57 25.97 8.97
CA GLU A 220 39.21 27.18 9.44
C GLU A 220 38.58 28.46 8.83
N LYS A 221 38.31 28.46 7.53
CA LYS A 221 37.57 29.56 6.85
C LYS A 221 36.19 29.80 7.46
N ILE A 222 35.48 28.70 7.79
CA ILE A 222 34.18 28.81 8.43
C ILE A 222 34.33 29.45 9.81
N TYR A 223 35.26 28.98 10.63
CA TYR A 223 35.54 29.54 11.94
C TYR A 223 35.92 31.04 11.83
N ASP A 224 36.82 31.40 10.92
CA ASP A 224 37.26 32.76 10.72
C ASP A 224 36.14 33.73 10.32
N SER A 225 35.15 33.22 9.61
CA SER A 225 33.98 33.99 9.19
C SER A 225 33.01 34.34 10.32
N CYS A 226 32.94 33.52 11.38
CA CYS A 226 31.93 33.65 12.44
C CYS A 226 32.54 33.79 13.84
N LYS A 227 33.79 33.31 14.07
CA LYS A 227 34.49 33.30 15.35
C LYS A 227 33.65 32.69 16.50
N GLU A 228 32.80 31.72 16.17
CA GLU A 228 31.96 31.07 17.18
C GLU A 228 32.84 30.27 18.15
N PRO A 229 32.75 30.49 19.45
CA PRO A 229 33.62 29.85 20.43
C PRO A 229 33.56 28.33 20.43
N TYR A 230 32.39 27.75 20.16
CA TYR A 230 32.21 26.31 20.16
C TYR A 230 32.88 25.59 18.98
N TYR A 231 33.34 26.28 17.94
CA TYR A 231 34.14 25.72 16.85
C TYR A 231 35.64 25.66 17.17
N TYR A 232 36.10 26.41 18.17
CA TYR A 232 37.53 26.56 18.43
C TYR A 232 38.23 25.26 18.80
N SER A 233 37.70 24.53 19.80
CA SER A 233 38.30 23.27 20.25
C SER A 233 38.27 22.14 19.20
N PRO A 234 37.15 21.87 18.48
CA PRO A 234 37.16 20.92 17.38
C PRO A 234 38.11 21.26 16.25
N LEU A 235 38.24 22.55 15.91
CA LEU A 235 39.19 23.02 14.90
C LEU A 235 40.62 22.71 15.31
N LEU A 236 41.00 23.08 16.54
CA LEU A 236 42.35 22.81 17.08
C LEU A 236 42.63 21.30 17.17
N CYS A 237 41.66 20.48 17.56
CA CYS A 237 41.83 19.03 17.55
C CYS A 237 42.10 18.53 16.13
N SER A 238 41.35 18.98 15.14
CA SER A 238 41.51 18.58 13.73
C SER A 238 42.91 19.02 13.22
N ARG A 239 43.33 20.21 13.56
CA ARG A 239 44.67 20.73 13.22
C ARG A 239 45.77 19.93 13.93
N GLY A 240 45.61 19.59 15.21
CA GLY A 240 46.55 18.76 15.98
C GLY A 240 46.72 17.37 15.38
N LEU A 241 45.63 16.72 15.01
CA LEU A 241 45.68 15.45 14.31
C LEU A 241 46.39 15.51 12.97
N TYR A 242 46.22 16.61 12.21
CA TYR A 242 46.96 16.81 10.97
C TYR A 242 48.44 16.98 11.20
N TYR A 243 48.85 17.83 12.18
CA TYR A 243 50.27 18.02 12.50
C TYR A 243 50.92 16.71 13.00
N GLU A 244 50.25 15.93 13.81
CA GLU A 244 50.73 14.60 14.23
C GLU A 244 50.96 13.70 12.98
N ALA A 245 50.01 13.71 12.02
CA ALA A 245 50.10 12.88 10.81
C ALA A 245 51.25 13.24 9.88
N ILE A 246 51.70 14.51 9.86
CA ILE A 246 52.84 14.96 9.07
C ILE A 246 54.14 14.98 9.87
N GLY A 247 54.11 14.55 11.16
CA GLY A 247 55.30 14.48 12.01
C GLY A 247 55.68 15.76 12.74
N GLU A 248 54.90 16.82 12.63
CA GLU A 248 55.11 18.11 13.33
C GLU A 248 54.56 18.03 14.78
N ASN A 249 55.21 17.19 15.58
CA ASN A 249 54.74 16.79 16.91
C ASN A 249 54.63 17.94 17.91
N GLU A 250 55.56 18.96 17.87
CA GLU A 250 55.49 20.11 18.74
C GLU A 250 54.28 21.00 18.46
N LEU A 251 53.93 21.16 17.18
CA LEU A 251 52.73 21.91 16.79
C LEU A 251 51.47 21.18 17.21
N ALA A 252 51.46 19.86 17.06
CA ALA A 252 50.35 19.02 17.51
C ALA A 252 50.11 19.11 19.02
N LEU A 253 51.21 19.00 19.83
CA LEU A 253 51.16 19.17 21.30
C LEU A 253 50.64 20.56 21.68
N SER A 254 51.12 21.62 21.02
CA SER A 254 50.62 22.98 21.22
C SER A 254 49.10 23.12 20.97
N CYS A 255 48.61 22.48 19.90
CA CYS A 255 47.17 22.45 19.63
C CYS A 255 46.39 21.77 20.77
N TYR A 256 46.85 20.60 21.21
CA TYR A 256 46.17 19.86 22.29
C TYR A 256 46.26 20.62 23.63
N ASP A 257 47.39 21.30 23.94
CA ASP A 257 47.51 22.11 25.13
C ASP A 257 46.54 23.30 25.14
N ASN A 258 46.41 24.00 24.02
CA ASN A 258 45.45 25.10 23.89
C ASN A 258 44.00 24.62 24.12
N VAL A 259 43.63 23.46 23.58
CA VAL A 259 42.31 22.88 23.86
C VAL A 259 42.17 22.53 25.35
N LEU A 260 43.14 21.83 25.94
CA LEU A 260 43.10 21.44 27.35
C LEU A 260 43.09 22.63 28.30
N GLN A 261 43.73 23.74 27.92
CA GLN A 261 43.70 24.98 28.68
C GLN A 261 42.31 25.66 28.60
N SER A 262 41.67 25.65 27.42
CA SER A 262 40.35 26.24 27.24
C SER A 262 39.27 25.50 28.01
N ILE A 263 39.43 24.17 28.20
CA ILE A 263 38.46 23.29 28.90
C ILE A 263 38.88 22.94 30.34
N LYS A 264 39.99 23.50 30.86
CA LYS A 264 40.54 23.16 32.17
C LYS A 264 39.55 23.25 33.32
N GLN A 265 38.59 24.16 33.28
CA GLN A 265 37.56 24.30 34.31
C GLN A 265 36.50 23.17 34.27
N LYS A 266 36.48 22.35 33.21
CA LYS A 266 35.55 21.26 32.98
C LYS A 266 36.27 19.91 32.88
N MET A 267 37.19 19.65 33.82
CA MET A 267 38.06 18.45 33.81
C MET A 267 37.34 17.11 33.74
N GLN A 268 36.04 17.06 34.08
CA GLN A 268 35.20 15.85 33.98
C GLN A 268 34.53 15.70 32.61
N SER A 269 34.73 16.67 31.68
CA SER A 269 34.12 16.54 30.37
C SER A 269 34.81 15.48 29.51
N ILE A 270 34.05 14.80 28.71
CA ILE A 270 34.56 13.75 27.79
C ILE A 270 35.57 14.32 26.81
N SER A 271 35.36 15.58 26.36
CA SER A 271 36.30 16.26 25.50
C SER A 271 37.66 16.44 26.16
N TYR A 272 37.70 16.77 27.47
CA TYR A 272 38.94 16.82 28.22
C TYR A 272 39.67 15.47 28.22
N LEU A 273 38.94 14.36 28.48
CA LEU A 273 39.49 13.01 28.48
C LEU A 273 40.01 12.65 27.07
N GLN A 274 39.24 12.91 26.02
CA GLN A 274 39.63 12.57 24.65
C GLN A 274 40.92 13.29 24.23
N VAL A 275 41.00 14.59 24.44
CA VAL A 275 42.18 15.35 24.08
C VAL A 275 43.37 15.02 24.95
N SER A 276 43.14 14.70 26.24
CA SER A 276 44.19 14.22 27.13
C SER A 276 44.78 12.90 26.67
N TYR A 277 43.94 11.98 26.14
CA TYR A 277 44.42 10.75 25.52
C TYR A 277 45.25 10.98 24.28
N LEU A 278 44.80 11.87 23.36
CA LEU A 278 45.59 12.23 22.17
C LEU A 278 46.96 12.80 22.56
N LYS A 279 47.00 13.72 23.53
CA LYS A 279 48.25 14.31 24.03
C LYS A 279 49.15 13.23 24.66
N ALA A 280 48.58 12.36 25.52
CA ALA A 280 49.36 11.32 26.18
C ALA A 280 49.96 10.30 25.19
N ASP A 281 49.18 9.91 24.18
CA ASP A 281 49.63 9.00 23.12
C ASP A 281 50.79 9.63 22.30
N LEU A 282 50.65 10.91 21.94
CA LEU A 282 51.69 11.64 21.21
C LEU A 282 52.96 11.79 22.06
N LEU A 283 52.86 12.15 23.35
CA LEU A 283 54.00 12.24 24.27
C LEU A 283 54.72 10.87 24.40
N ALA A 284 53.98 9.77 24.50
CA ALA A 284 54.55 8.44 24.54
C ALA A 284 55.36 8.13 23.26
N LYS A 285 54.86 8.51 22.07
CA LYS A 285 55.51 8.30 20.77
C LYS A 285 56.73 9.22 20.56
N THR A 286 56.76 10.39 21.18
CA THR A 286 57.79 11.41 20.96
C THR A 286 58.93 11.40 22.02
N GLY A 287 59.00 10.36 22.85
CA GLY A 287 60.08 10.16 23.77
C GLY A 287 59.89 10.85 25.15
N ASN A 288 58.68 11.24 25.50
CA ASN A 288 58.35 11.82 26.81
C ASN A 288 57.44 10.88 27.64
N PRO A 289 57.87 9.62 27.91
CA PRO A 289 57.01 8.58 28.53
C PRO A 289 56.65 8.92 29.98
N GLN A 290 57.45 9.71 30.70
CA GLN A 290 57.14 10.10 32.08
C GLN A 290 55.93 11.06 32.12
N GLU A 291 55.88 12.03 31.23
CA GLU A 291 54.75 12.97 31.15
C GLU A 291 53.50 12.27 30.65
N ALA A 292 53.64 11.39 29.65
CA ALA A 292 52.56 10.54 29.17
C ALA A 292 51.96 9.70 30.30
N ALA A 293 52.80 9.03 31.12
CA ALA A 293 52.38 8.22 32.28
C ALA A 293 51.59 9.05 33.31
N ARG A 294 52.07 10.25 33.65
CA ARG A 294 51.36 11.16 34.55
C ARG A 294 50.00 11.57 34.02
N LEU A 295 49.90 11.76 32.73
CA LEU A 295 48.64 12.16 32.10
C LEU A 295 47.68 10.97 32.03
N TYR A 296 48.15 9.76 31.72
CA TYR A 296 47.34 8.56 31.79
C TYR A 296 46.84 8.27 33.19
N ASP A 297 47.67 8.42 34.23
CA ASP A 297 47.25 8.28 35.62
C ASP A 297 46.10 9.24 35.97
N LYS A 298 46.26 10.52 35.60
CA LYS A 298 45.22 11.53 35.79
C LYS A 298 43.92 11.18 35.04
N ILE A 299 44.00 10.68 33.77
CA ILE A 299 42.87 10.23 32.99
C ILE A 299 42.17 9.06 33.70
N SER A 300 42.96 8.08 34.22
CA SER A 300 42.42 6.94 34.93
C SER A 300 41.59 7.35 36.15
N HIS A 301 42.16 8.23 36.98
CA HIS A 301 41.47 8.76 38.18
C HIS A 301 40.15 9.49 37.81
N ILE A 302 40.12 10.25 36.73
CA ILE A 302 38.90 10.93 36.27
C ILE A 302 37.90 9.92 35.76
N THR A 303 38.36 8.94 34.97
CA THR A 303 37.51 7.87 34.42
C THR A 303 36.90 7.02 35.51
N ASP A 304 37.69 6.63 36.53
CA ASP A 304 37.21 5.85 37.68
C ASP A 304 36.19 6.62 38.52
N SER A 305 36.35 7.94 38.62
CA SER A 305 35.40 8.85 39.28
C SER A 305 34.05 8.87 38.53
N ILE A 306 34.09 8.86 37.19
CA ILE A 306 32.90 8.85 36.34
C ILE A 306 32.28 7.45 36.28
N ALA A 307 33.10 6.40 36.23
CA ALA A 307 32.70 4.99 36.13
C ALA A 307 32.47 4.29 37.48
N SER A 308 31.86 4.96 38.44
CA SER A 308 31.55 4.34 39.75
C SER A 308 30.63 3.11 39.60
N PRO A 309 30.65 2.13 40.55
CA PRO A 309 29.77 0.96 40.50
C PRO A 309 28.28 1.31 40.42
N SER A 310 27.87 2.41 41.06
CA SER A 310 26.51 2.94 40.96
C SER A 310 26.16 3.43 39.53
N TYR A 311 27.13 4.00 38.82
CA TYR A 311 27.02 4.39 37.42
C TYR A 311 26.85 3.19 36.50
N THR A 312 27.71 2.17 36.65
CA THR A 312 27.65 0.94 35.87
C THR A 312 26.32 0.20 36.08
N HIS A 313 25.82 0.13 37.30
CA HIS A 313 24.52 -0.47 37.61
C HIS A 313 23.38 0.33 36.95
N ARG A 314 23.44 1.66 36.99
CA ARG A 314 22.44 2.56 36.41
C ARG A 314 22.43 2.45 34.89
N ILE A 315 23.58 2.43 34.24
CA ILE A 315 23.71 2.19 32.79
C ILE A 315 23.12 0.84 32.40
N ASN A 316 23.45 -0.23 33.14
CA ASN A 316 22.92 -1.56 32.83
C ASN A 316 21.39 -1.65 33.00
N SER A 317 20.84 -1.00 34.03
CA SER A 317 19.37 -0.95 34.21
C SER A 317 18.66 -0.17 33.09
N LEU A 318 19.26 0.94 32.64
CA LEU A 318 18.76 1.76 31.56
C LEU A 318 18.88 1.04 30.19
N ARG A 319 19.98 0.32 29.97
CA ARG A 319 20.16 -0.53 28.81
C ARG A 319 19.06 -1.60 28.75
N ALA A 320 18.78 -2.26 29.89
CA ALA A 320 17.72 -3.25 29.96
C ALA A 320 16.33 -2.64 29.66
N SER A 321 16.04 -1.47 30.23
CA SER A 321 14.74 -0.79 29.97
C SER A 321 14.59 -0.30 28.52
N TYR A 322 15.66 0.20 27.91
CA TYR A 322 15.67 0.59 26.49
C TYR A 322 15.49 -0.61 25.57
N GLN A 323 16.21 -1.72 25.84
CA GLN A 323 16.03 -2.95 25.08
C GLN A 323 14.64 -3.54 25.24
N GLU A 324 14.06 -3.46 26.46
CA GLU A 324 12.67 -3.88 26.69
C GLU A 324 11.67 -3.03 25.90
N SER A 325 11.84 -1.71 25.92
CA SER A 325 10.99 -0.79 25.14
C SER A 325 11.11 -1.06 23.63
N ARG A 326 12.34 -1.25 23.14
CA ARG A 326 12.59 -1.61 21.74
C ARG A 326 11.94 -2.94 21.36
N MET A 327 12.06 -3.99 22.18
CA MET A 327 11.40 -5.27 21.93
C MET A 327 9.87 -5.14 21.94
N LYS A 328 9.30 -4.28 22.79
CA LYS A 328 7.86 -3.99 22.77
C LYS A 328 7.42 -3.35 21.46
N VAL A 329 8.21 -2.44 20.90
CA VAL A 329 7.94 -1.82 19.59
C VAL A 329 8.07 -2.82 18.45
N GLU A 330 9.16 -3.60 18.41
CA GLU A 330 9.39 -4.65 17.41
C GLU A 330 8.25 -5.68 17.44
N ASN A 331 7.86 -6.17 18.63
CA ASN A 331 6.72 -7.08 18.80
C ASN A 331 5.40 -6.47 18.33
N LYS A 332 5.19 -5.17 18.56
CA LYS A 332 3.97 -4.47 18.11
C LYS A 332 3.92 -4.34 16.58
N ILE A 333 5.06 -4.07 15.93
CA ILE A 333 5.20 -4.03 14.47
C ILE A 333 4.93 -5.42 13.88
N GLU A 334 5.50 -6.47 14.49
CA GLU A 334 5.32 -7.85 14.05
C GLU A 334 3.86 -8.31 14.23
N HIS A 335 3.25 -7.96 15.36
CA HIS A 335 1.82 -8.21 15.61
C HIS A 335 0.91 -7.50 14.60
N ASN A 336 1.22 -6.25 14.27
CA ASN A 336 0.51 -5.51 13.24
C ASN A 336 0.69 -6.12 11.84
N ARG A 337 1.89 -6.63 11.50
CA ARG A 337 2.13 -7.36 10.24
C ARG A 337 1.27 -8.62 10.14
N ILE A 338 1.23 -9.43 11.21
CA ILE A 338 0.41 -10.64 11.29
C ILE A 338 -1.08 -10.28 11.16
N PHE A 339 -1.52 -9.23 11.86
CA PHE A 339 -2.91 -8.75 11.81
C PHE A 339 -3.29 -8.26 10.41
N MET A 340 -2.44 -7.47 9.77
CA MET A 340 -2.65 -7.01 8.38
C MET A 340 -2.66 -8.18 7.38
N GLY A 341 -1.78 -9.16 7.58
CA GLY A 341 -1.77 -10.41 6.82
C GLY A 341 -3.09 -11.19 6.97
N GLY A 342 -3.60 -11.28 8.19
CA GLY A 342 -4.90 -11.90 8.49
C GLY A 342 -6.07 -11.20 7.80
N ILE A 343 -6.10 -9.86 7.81
CA ILE A 343 -7.11 -9.07 7.10
C ILE A 343 -7.04 -9.34 5.59
N LEU A 344 -5.84 -9.35 5.02
CA LEU A 344 -5.65 -9.59 3.58
C LEU A 344 -6.15 -10.99 3.17
N ILE A 345 -5.82 -12.02 3.95
CA ILE A 345 -6.32 -13.38 3.73
C ILE A 345 -7.86 -13.41 3.86
N GLY A 346 -8.41 -12.77 4.89
CA GLY A 346 -9.86 -12.68 5.11
C GLY A 346 -10.59 -12.01 3.95
N THR A 347 -10.06 -10.93 3.40
CA THR A 347 -10.63 -10.25 2.22
C THR A 347 -10.61 -11.11 0.96
N VAL A 348 -9.52 -11.87 0.75
CA VAL A 348 -9.42 -12.82 -0.38
C VAL A 348 -10.45 -13.93 -0.24
N ILE A 349 -10.59 -14.53 0.95
CA ILE A 349 -11.60 -15.58 1.21
C ILE A 349 -13.01 -15.03 0.97
N LEU A 350 -13.32 -13.83 1.47
CA LEU A 350 -14.61 -13.19 1.25
C LEU A 350 -14.89 -12.95 -0.24
N ALA A 351 -13.91 -12.48 -0.99
CA ALA A 351 -14.03 -12.29 -2.44
C ALA A 351 -14.32 -13.61 -3.18
N VAL A 352 -13.66 -14.71 -2.78
CA VAL A 352 -13.92 -16.05 -3.34
C VAL A 352 -15.33 -16.52 -3.02
N ILE A 353 -15.80 -16.33 -1.79
CA ILE A 353 -17.17 -16.69 -1.38
C ILE A 353 -18.20 -15.91 -2.21
N ILE A 354 -18.01 -14.60 -2.36
CA ILE A 354 -18.89 -13.76 -3.19
C ILE A 354 -18.89 -14.23 -4.64
N TYR A 355 -17.71 -14.51 -5.20
CA TYR A 355 -17.60 -15.03 -6.56
C TYR A 355 -18.36 -16.35 -6.74
N LEU A 356 -18.20 -17.31 -5.82
CA LEU A 356 -18.91 -18.60 -5.85
C LEU A 356 -20.42 -18.41 -5.72
N ALA A 357 -20.87 -17.52 -4.82
CA ALA A 357 -22.29 -17.22 -4.66
C ALA A 357 -22.90 -16.64 -5.95
N LEU A 358 -22.23 -15.69 -6.58
CA LEU A 358 -22.66 -15.09 -7.85
C LEU A 358 -22.67 -16.15 -8.98
N HIS A 359 -21.68 -17.04 -9.00
CA HIS A 359 -21.61 -18.12 -9.97
C HIS A 359 -22.79 -19.09 -9.81
N ILE A 360 -23.11 -19.51 -8.58
CA ILE A 360 -24.26 -20.38 -8.28
C ILE A 360 -25.56 -19.70 -8.67
N LEU A 361 -25.76 -18.43 -8.35
CA LEU A 361 -26.95 -17.67 -8.75
C LEU A 361 -27.13 -17.65 -10.28
N LYS A 362 -26.04 -17.43 -11.02
CA LYS A 362 -26.02 -17.46 -12.49
C LYS A 362 -26.38 -18.84 -13.05
N GLN A 363 -25.87 -19.92 -12.44
CA GLN A 363 -26.21 -21.30 -12.83
C GLN A 363 -27.68 -21.61 -12.53
N ASN A 364 -28.17 -21.24 -11.35
CA ASN A 364 -29.57 -21.45 -10.99
C ASN A 364 -30.55 -20.74 -11.95
N LYS A 365 -30.18 -19.50 -12.38
CA LYS A 365 -30.98 -18.79 -13.39
C LYS A 365 -31.02 -19.53 -14.73
N LYS A 366 -29.88 -20.04 -15.22
CA LYS A 366 -29.84 -20.86 -16.45
C LYS A 366 -30.66 -22.14 -16.34
N ILE A 367 -30.61 -22.84 -15.19
CA ILE A 367 -31.39 -24.03 -14.93
C ILE A 367 -32.89 -23.70 -14.94
N ALA A 368 -33.31 -22.60 -14.33
CA ALA A 368 -34.69 -22.16 -14.31
C ALA A 368 -35.21 -21.82 -15.73
N GLU A 369 -34.41 -21.15 -16.55
CA GLU A 369 -34.73 -20.87 -17.95
C GLU A 369 -34.85 -22.14 -18.79
N SER A 370 -33.91 -23.09 -18.64
CA SER A 370 -33.93 -24.39 -19.31
C SER A 370 -35.13 -25.24 -18.88
N LYS A 371 -35.51 -25.24 -17.59
CA LYS A 371 -36.73 -25.93 -17.10
C LYS A 371 -37.98 -25.36 -17.74
N LYS A 372 -38.08 -24.01 -17.83
CA LYS A 372 -39.22 -23.35 -18.47
C LYS A 372 -39.35 -23.74 -19.94
N LEU A 373 -38.24 -23.75 -20.68
CA LEU A 373 -38.20 -24.11 -22.09
C LEU A 373 -38.60 -25.59 -22.29
N LEU A 374 -38.08 -26.47 -21.43
CA LEU A 374 -38.40 -27.90 -21.45
C LEU A 374 -39.92 -28.16 -21.21
N GLU A 375 -40.49 -27.47 -20.21
CA GLU A 375 -41.93 -27.60 -19.90
C GLU A 375 -42.77 -27.11 -21.06
N GLN A 376 -42.40 -26.01 -21.71
CA GLN A 376 -43.09 -25.51 -22.90
C GLN A 376 -43.00 -26.49 -24.07
N SER A 377 -41.85 -27.11 -24.29
CA SER A 377 -41.65 -28.12 -25.32
C SER A 377 -42.47 -29.37 -25.01
N ARG A 378 -42.56 -29.79 -23.73
CA ARG A 378 -43.41 -30.90 -23.30
C ARG A 378 -44.87 -30.65 -23.57
N LEU A 379 -45.41 -29.48 -23.20
CA LEU A 379 -46.80 -29.09 -23.45
C LEU A 379 -47.12 -29.09 -24.94
N ASN A 380 -46.21 -28.57 -25.77
CA ASN A 380 -46.37 -28.56 -27.23
C ASN A 380 -46.38 -30.01 -27.79
N ALA A 381 -45.53 -30.86 -27.30
CA ALA A 381 -45.50 -32.26 -27.71
C ALA A 381 -46.77 -33.03 -27.28
N GLU A 382 -47.28 -32.81 -26.06
CA GLU A 382 -48.53 -33.39 -25.56
C GLU A 382 -49.73 -32.94 -26.37
N SER A 383 -49.80 -31.60 -26.69
CA SER A 383 -50.89 -31.08 -27.53
C SER A 383 -50.88 -31.65 -28.96
N ALA A 384 -49.68 -31.78 -29.56
CA ALA A 384 -49.50 -32.41 -30.87
C ALA A 384 -49.91 -33.90 -30.84
N MET A 385 -49.54 -34.62 -29.78
CA MET A 385 -49.91 -36.03 -29.60
C MET A 385 -51.43 -36.19 -29.42
N HIS A 386 -52.06 -35.29 -28.63
CA HIS A 386 -53.51 -35.27 -28.46
C HIS A 386 -54.25 -35.00 -29.81
N ALA A 387 -53.80 -33.97 -30.54
CA ALA A 387 -54.35 -33.67 -31.87
C ALA A 387 -54.24 -34.88 -32.84
N LYS A 388 -53.07 -35.55 -32.83
CA LYS A 388 -52.88 -36.77 -33.66
C LYS A 388 -53.80 -37.94 -33.24
N SER A 389 -54.01 -38.12 -31.94
CA SER A 389 -54.94 -39.16 -31.45
C SER A 389 -56.36 -38.83 -31.82
N LEU A 390 -56.85 -37.64 -31.71
CA LEU A 390 -58.19 -37.20 -32.17
C LEU A 390 -58.32 -37.35 -33.66
N PHE A 391 -57.35 -37.02 -34.46
CA PHE A 391 -57.34 -37.14 -35.91
C PHE A 391 -57.54 -38.66 -36.27
N LEU A 392 -56.72 -39.55 -35.70
CA LEU A 392 -56.82 -41.03 -35.95
C LEU A 392 -58.21 -41.60 -35.54
N SER A 393 -58.72 -41.10 -34.39
CA SER A 393 -60.04 -41.49 -33.91
C SER A 393 -61.14 -41.07 -34.93
N ASN A 394 -61.11 -39.84 -35.37
CA ASN A 394 -62.10 -39.35 -36.34
C ASN A 394 -61.99 -40.08 -37.68
N MET A 395 -60.75 -40.22 -38.18
CA MET A 395 -60.52 -40.98 -39.41
C MET A 395 -61.03 -42.42 -39.34
N SER A 396 -60.85 -43.11 -38.23
CA SER A 396 -61.34 -44.44 -37.99
C SER A 396 -62.89 -44.49 -38.07
N HIS A 397 -63.54 -43.44 -37.54
CA HIS A 397 -64.99 -43.32 -37.61
C HIS A 397 -65.51 -43.10 -39.05
N GLU A 398 -64.87 -42.13 -39.74
CA GLU A 398 -65.19 -41.73 -41.12
C GLU A 398 -64.94 -42.86 -42.12
N ILE A 399 -63.94 -43.71 -41.88
CA ILE A 399 -63.69 -44.97 -42.70
C ILE A 399 -64.69 -46.07 -42.38
N ARG A 400 -65.11 -46.26 -41.13
CA ARG A 400 -65.99 -47.32 -40.69
C ARG A 400 -67.37 -47.19 -41.33
N THR A 401 -67.89 -45.99 -41.43
CA THR A 401 -69.24 -45.74 -41.94
C THR A 401 -69.44 -46.26 -43.39
N PRO A 402 -68.61 -45.79 -44.38
CA PRO A 402 -68.72 -46.29 -45.74
C PRO A 402 -68.37 -47.78 -45.86
N LEU A 403 -67.42 -48.29 -45.07
CA LEU A 403 -67.04 -49.67 -45.06
C LEU A 403 -68.20 -50.56 -44.58
N SER A 404 -68.94 -50.11 -43.55
CA SER A 404 -70.12 -50.84 -43.03
C SER A 404 -71.25 -50.84 -44.08
N ALA A 405 -71.41 -49.66 -44.77
CA ALA A 405 -72.39 -49.59 -45.86
C ALA A 405 -72.02 -50.54 -47.02
N LEU A 406 -70.77 -50.55 -47.46
CA LEU A 406 -70.25 -51.48 -48.46
C LEU A 406 -70.52 -52.92 -48.06
N SER A 407 -70.20 -53.35 -46.87
CA SER A 407 -70.41 -54.70 -46.36
C SER A 407 -71.90 -55.04 -46.32
N GLY A 408 -72.71 -54.10 -45.81
CA GLY A 408 -74.17 -54.33 -45.70
C GLY A 408 -74.83 -54.49 -47.04
N PHE A 409 -74.59 -53.58 -47.96
CA PHE A 409 -75.20 -53.63 -49.29
C PHE A 409 -74.62 -54.77 -50.17
N SER A 410 -73.32 -55.11 -50.01
CA SER A 410 -72.77 -56.30 -50.70
C SER A 410 -73.42 -57.58 -50.25
N ASN A 411 -73.70 -57.72 -48.94
CA ASN A 411 -74.43 -58.89 -48.43
C ASN A 411 -75.87 -58.97 -48.99
N LEU A 412 -76.51 -57.77 -49.07
CA LEU A 412 -77.84 -57.74 -49.69
C LEU A 412 -77.84 -58.22 -51.17
N LEU A 413 -76.83 -57.84 -51.96
CA LEU A 413 -76.68 -58.29 -53.36
C LEU A 413 -76.54 -59.78 -53.51
N THR A 414 -76.20 -60.54 -52.49
CA THR A 414 -76.13 -62.03 -52.53
C THR A 414 -77.48 -62.69 -52.47
N ASP A 415 -78.55 -61.94 -52.13
CA ASP A 415 -79.91 -62.49 -52.12
C ASP A 415 -80.44 -62.64 -53.57
N GLN A 416 -80.71 -63.89 -53.95
CA GLN A 416 -81.22 -64.24 -55.28
C GLN A 416 -82.66 -63.75 -55.57
N LYS A 417 -83.43 -63.36 -54.56
CA LYS A 417 -84.81 -62.89 -54.69
C LYS A 417 -84.93 -61.40 -54.91
N LEU A 418 -83.82 -60.65 -54.97
CA LEU A 418 -83.85 -59.21 -55.19
C LEU A 418 -84.30 -58.89 -56.60
N ASP A 419 -85.22 -57.88 -56.70
CA ASP A 419 -85.62 -57.31 -57.98
C ASP A 419 -84.50 -56.51 -58.64
N THR A 420 -84.58 -56.23 -59.92
CA THR A 420 -83.56 -55.61 -60.73
C THR A 420 -83.29 -54.16 -60.28
N GLU A 421 -84.34 -53.44 -59.83
CA GLU A 421 -84.20 -52.04 -59.40
C GLU A 421 -83.49 -51.92 -58.04
N THR A 422 -83.92 -52.79 -57.08
CA THR A 422 -83.22 -52.79 -55.77
C THR A 422 -81.78 -53.24 -55.90
N ARG A 423 -81.46 -54.21 -56.80
CA ARG A 423 -80.09 -54.64 -57.11
C ARG A 423 -79.25 -53.46 -57.65
N ARG A 424 -79.83 -52.63 -58.56
CA ARG A 424 -79.15 -51.43 -59.09
C ARG A 424 -78.88 -50.42 -57.99
N GLN A 425 -79.89 -50.13 -57.16
CA GLN A 425 -79.74 -49.22 -56.03
C GLN A 425 -78.64 -49.70 -55.04
N CYS A 426 -78.57 -50.97 -54.73
CA CYS A 426 -77.48 -51.48 -53.91
C CYS A 426 -76.14 -51.36 -54.56
N SER A 427 -76.03 -51.56 -55.87
CA SER A 427 -74.77 -51.35 -56.62
C SER A 427 -74.36 -49.88 -56.63
N ASP A 428 -75.32 -48.97 -56.85
CA ASP A 428 -75.07 -47.56 -56.81
C ASP A 428 -74.56 -47.08 -55.44
N VAL A 429 -75.17 -47.56 -54.34
CA VAL A 429 -74.72 -47.27 -52.96
C VAL A 429 -73.32 -47.86 -52.70
N ILE A 430 -73.03 -49.06 -53.17
CA ILE A 430 -71.68 -49.66 -53.08
C ILE A 430 -70.69 -48.82 -53.82
N GLN A 431 -71.00 -48.41 -55.06
CA GLN A 431 -70.10 -47.58 -55.84
C GLN A 431 -69.85 -46.23 -55.17
N GLN A 432 -70.90 -45.53 -54.68
CA GLN A 432 -70.78 -44.24 -54.00
C GLN A 432 -69.91 -44.36 -52.72
N ASN A 433 -70.11 -45.41 -51.91
CA ASN A 433 -69.32 -45.61 -50.68
C ASN A 433 -67.87 -46.03 -50.99
N SER A 434 -67.63 -46.74 -52.09
CA SER A 434 -66.29 -47.11 -52.57
C SER A 434 -65.51 -45.84 -52.99
N ASP A 435 -66.18 -44.99 -53.76
CA ASP A 435 -65.62 -43.72 -54.24
C ASP A 435 -65.29 -42.78 -53.02
N LEU A 436 -66.22 -42.73 -52.03
CA LEU A 436 -66.00 -41.96 -50.79
C LEU A 436 -64.82 -42.54 -50.00
N LEU A 437 -64.69 -43.86 -49.87
CA LEU A 437 -63.57 -44.46 -49.13
C LEU A 437 -62.25 -44.23 -49.84
N LEU A 438 -62.18 -44.33 -51.17
CA LEU A 438 -60.99 -44.00 -51.93
C LEU A 438 -60.59 -42.57 -51.75
N LYS A 439 -61.58 -41.61 -51.75
CA LYS A 439 -61.30 -40.19 -51.47
C LYS A 439 -60.69 -40.02 -50.07
N LEU A 440 -61.28 -40.57 -49.02
CA LEU A 440 -60.78 -40.48 -47.64
C LEU A 440 -59.37 -41.03 -47.51
N ILE A 441 -59.07 -42.21 -48.15
CA ILE A 441 -57.73 -42.77 -48.16
C ILE A 441 -56.72 -41.81 -48.83
N ASN A 442 -57.10 -41.29 -49.97
CA ASN A 442 -56.24 -40.31 -50.70
C ASN A 442 -56.01 -39.07 -49.86
N ASP A 443 -57.02 -38.50 -49.16
CA ASP A 443 -56.92 -37.34 -48.29
C ASP A 443 -55.97 -37.63 -47.12
N VAL A 444 -56.04 -38.88 -46.52
CA VAL A 444 -55.08 -39.29 -45.46
C VAL A 444 -53.66 -39.40 -46.00
N ILE A 445 -53.48 -39.98 -47.17
CA ILE A 445 -52.19 -40.11 -47.85
C ILE A 445 -51.61 -38.75 -48.16
N ASP A 446 -52.42 -37.79 -48.69
CA ASP A 446 -52.02 -36.45 -49.02
C ASP A 446 -51.60 -35.66 -47.74
N LEU A 447 -52.39 -35.80 -46.66
CA LEU A 447 -52.03 -35.21 -45.35
C LEU A 447 -50.69 -35.75 -44.80
N THR A 448 -50.51 -37.07 -44.85
CA THR A 448 -49.32 -37.73 -44.38
C THR A 448 -48.09 -37.33 -45.19
N ASN A 449 -48.20 -37.17 -46.50
CA ASN A 449 -47.17 -36.71 -47.40
C ASN A 449 -46.84 -35.23 -47.14
N LEU A 450 -47.83 -34.42 -46.80
CA LEU A 450 -47.63 -33.04 -46.40
C LEU A 450 -46.89 -32.89 -45.10
N GLU A 451 -47.29 -33.66 -44.03
CA GLU A 451 -46.64 -33.64 -42.70
C GLU A 451 -45.18 -34.07 -42.79
N VAL A 452 -44.83 -35.05 -43.59
CA VAL A 452 -43.45 -35.56 -43.76
C VAL A 452 -42.66 -34.72 -44.78
N GLY A 453 -43.28 -33.70 -45.40
CA GLY A 453 -42.64 -32.88 -46.45
C GLY A 453 -42.34 -33.66 -47.75
N LYS A 454 -43.01 -34.81 -48.00
CA LYS A 454 -42.84 -35.61 -49.20
C LYS A 454 -43.83 -35.32 -50.28
N MET A 455 -44.74 -34.36 -50.10
CA MET A 455 -45.69 -33.95 -51.11
C MET A 455 -44.95 -33.30 -52.28
N LYS A 456 -45.16 -33.87 -53.47
CA LYS A 456 -44.58 -33.37 -54.72
C LYS A 456 -45.53 -32.41 -55.34
N PHE A 457 -45.07 -31.24 -55.73
CA PHE A 457 -45.79 -30.22 -56.45
C PHE A 457 -45.20 -30.08 -57.85
N SER A 458 -46.04 -29.98 -58.84
CA SER A 458 -45.65 -29.70 -60.23
C SER A 458 -45.96 -28.24 -60.55
N PHE A 459 -45.08 -27.38 -60.17
CA PHE A 459 -45.28 -25.95 -60.39
C PHE A 459 -45.06 -25.55 -61.85
N GLY A 460 -46.03 -24.82 -62.42
CA GLY A 460 -46.01 -24.24 -63.74
C GLY A 460 -46.80 -22.92 -63.80
N TYR A 461 -46.70 -22.23 -64.92
CA TYR A 461 -47.57 -21.07 -65.18
C TYR A 461 -48.89 -21.56 -65.73
N HIS A 462 -49.97 -21.35 -64.99
CA HIS A 462 -51.34 -21.75 -65.34
C HIS A 462 -52.28 -20.56 -65.23
N ASP A 463 -53.25 -20.51 -66.13
CA ASP A 463 -54.30 -19.48 -66.05
C ASP A 463 -55.33 -19.83 -64.98
N ALA A 464 -55.24 -19.14 -63.85
CA ALA A 464 -56.12 -19.38 -62.71
C ALA A 464 -57.61 -19.17 -63.06
N ILE A 465 -57.95 -18.34 -64.03
CA ILE A 465 -59.32 -18.11 -64.44
C ILE A 465 -59.85 -19.33 -65.20
N ALA A 466 -59.01 -19.93 -66.05
CA ALA A 466 -59.36 -21.16 -66.74
C ALA A 466 -59.55 -22.31 -65.76
N VAL A 467 -58.66 -22.42 -64.74
CA VAL A 467 -58.78 -23.43 -63.66
C VAL A 467 -60.09 -23.24 -62.88
N CYS A 468 -60.43 -21.98 -62.46
CA CYS A 468 -61.69 -21.72 -61.75
C CYS A 468 -62.92 -22.09 -62.58
N ASN A 469 -62.93 -21.71 -63.85
CA ASN A 469 -64.04 -22.06 -64.76
C ASN A 469 -64.20 -23.59 -64.88
N ASN A 470 -63.11 -24.32 -65.10
CA ASN A 470 -63.12 -25.80 -65.16
C ASN A 470 -63.64 -26.40 -63.84
N VAL A 471 -63.28 -25.85 -62.70
CA VAL A 471 -63.82 -26.36 -61.41
C VAL A 471 -65.32 -26.09 -61.32
N ILE A 472 -65.79 -24.88 -61.63
CA ILE A 472 -67.20 -24.50 -61.62
C ILE A 472 -68.02 -25.42 -62.57
N ASP A 473 -67.55 -25.64 -63.80
CA ASP A 473 -68.16 -26.53 -64.75
C ASP A 473 -68.24 -27.97 -64.25
N THR A 474 -67.16 -28.44 -63.62
CA THR A 474 -67.08 -29.77 -63.03
C THR A 474 -68.07 -29.95 -61.88
N VAL A 475 -68.11 -29.00 -60.96
CA VAL A 475 -69.00 -29.02 -59.80
C VAL A 475 -70.45 -28.88 -60.27
N ASN A 476 -70.77 -27.99 -61.26
CA ASN A 476 -72.13 -27.89 -61.80
C ASN A 476 -72.65 -29.12 -62.52
N LYS A 477 -71.76 -29.93 -63.10
CA LYS A 477 -72.17 -31.25 -63.75
C LYS A 477 -72.48 -32.36 -62.74
N VAL A 478 -71.78 -32.34 -61.59
CA VAL A 478 -71.86 -33.43 -60.61
C VAL A 478 -72.85 -33.15 -59.46
N LYS A 479 -73.20 -31.91 -59.24
CA LYS A 479 -74.06 -31.49 -58.12
C LYS A 479 -75.46 -32.08 -58.21
N GLN A 480 -76.02 -32.38 -57.07
CA GLN A 480 -77.41 -32.89 -56.92
C GLN A 480 -78.43 -31.78 -56.56
N THR A 481 -78.01 -30.55 -56.52
CA THR A 481 -78.84 -29.42 -56.11
C THR A 481 -79.18 -28.54 -57.29
N ARG A 482 -80.33 -27.82 -57.18
CA ARG A 482 -80.77 -26.83 -58.23
C ARG A 482 -79.98 -25.46 -58.19
N ALA A 483 -79.04 -25.30 -57.23
CA ALA A 483 -78.25 -24.08 -57.14
C ALA A 483 -77.17 -24.07 -58.22
N GLU A 484 -77.04 -23.00 -58.93
CA GLU A 484 -76.04 -22.77 -59.98
C GLU A 484 -74.86 -21.99 -59.41
N LEU A 485 -73.66 -22.61 -59.48
CA LEU A 485 -72.42 -21.89 -59.11
C LEU A 485 -71.99 -21.05 -60.34
N ARG A 486 -71.66 -19.73 -60.04
CA ARG A 486 -71.21 -18.87 -61.08
C ARG A 486 -69.91 -18.15 -60.58
N PHE A 487 -68.89 -18.23 -61.39
CA PHE A 487 -67.65 -17.45 -61.17
C PHE A 487 -67.76 -16.10 -61.91
N LYS A 488 -67.50 -15.00 -61.17
CA LYS A 488 -67.50 -13.66 -61.73
C LYS A 488 -66.17 -12.98 -61.47
N THR A 489 -65.51 -12.51 -62.52
CA THR A 489 -64.25 -11.81 -62.46
C THR A 489 -64.17 -10.80 -63.55
N PRO A 490 -63.60 -9.59 -63.36
CA PRO A 490 -63.35 -8.61 -64.43
C PRO A 490 -62.13 -8.99 -65.29
N LEU A 491 -61.31 -10.00 -64.86
CA LEU A 491 -60.11 -10.43 -65.56
C LEU A 491 -60.41 -11.46 -66.59
N THR A 492 -59.79 -11.31 -67.76
CA THR A 492 -59.89 -12.30 -68.84
C THR A 492 -58.93 -13.45 -68.75
N SER A 493 -57.76 -13.26 -68.06
CA SER A 493 -56.74 -14.25 -67.79
C SER A 493 -55.93 -13.78 -66.58
N LEU A 494 -55.46 -14.73 -65.77
CA LEU A 494 -54.56 -14.50 -64.63
C LEU A 494 -53.53 -15.63 -64.54
N GLN A 495 -52.33 -15.39 -64.97
CA GLN A 495 -51.21 -16.33 -64.89
C GLN A 495 -50.68 -16.44 -63.48
N LEU A 496 -50.78 -17.59 -62.85
CA LEU A 496 -50.23 -17.92 -61.54
C LEU A 496 -49.20 -19.04 -61.72
N TYR A 497 -48.06 -18.88 -60.98
CA TYR A 497 -47.08 -19.96 -60.89
C TYR A 497 -47.49 -20.89 -59.74
N THR A 498 -48.17 -21.96 -60.10
CA THR A 498 -48.80 -22.92 -59.18
C THR A 498 -48.85 -24.30 -59.76
N ASP A 499 -49.27 -25.28 -58.98
CA ASP A 499 -49.65 -26.60 -59.41
C ASP A 499 -51.18 -26.56 -59.71
N ASP A 500 -51.57 -26.73 -60.99
CA ASP A 500 -52.95 -26.56 -61.41
C ASP A 500 -53.86 -27.69 -60.82
N SER A 501 -53.33 -28.88 -60.68
CA SER A 501 -54.09 -30.05 -60.15
C SER A 501 -54.35 -29.87 -58.64
N ARG A 502 -53.36 -29.33 -57.90
CA ARG A 502 -53.53 -29.03 -56.47
C ARG A 502 -54.38 -27.78 -56.24
N LEU A 503 -54.29 -26.78 -57.11
CA LEU A 503 -55.19 -25.65 -57.07
C LEU A 503 -56.65 -26.07 -57.36
N GLN A 504 -56.90 -26.93 -58.36
CA GLN A 504 -58.19 -27.48 -58.60
C GLN A 504 -58.73 -28.26 -57.39
N GLN A 505 -57.90 -29.17 -56.79
CA GLN A 505 -58.25 -29.92 -55.59
C GLN A 505 -58.67 -29.02 -54.43
N LEU A 506 -57.89 -27.92 -54.19
CA LEU A 506 -58.23 -26.95 -53.17
C LEU A 506 -59.54 -26.27 -53.44
N LEU A 507 -59.80 -25.81 -54.67
CA LEU A 507 -61.03 -25.15 -55.07
C LEU A 507 -62.25 -26.03 -55.03
N ILE A 508 -62.10 -27.36 -55.34
CA ILE A 508 -63.19 -28.34 -55.25
C ILE A 508 -63.52 -28.64 -53.76
N ASN A 509 -62.58 -28.55 -52.86
CA ASN A 509 -62.77 -28.77 -51.43
C ASN A 509 -63.36 -27.60 -50.68
N LEU A 510 -63.37 -26.38 -51.29
CA LEU A 510 -64.02 -25.18 -50.78
C LEU A 510 -65.48 -25.13 -51.14
#